data_c57b7f90ee8bfc01077b2b3226eace61
#
_entry.id   c57b7f90ee8bfc01077b2b3226eace61
#
_cell.length_a   1.000
_cell.length_b   1.000
_cell.length_c   1.000
_cell.angle_alpha   90.00
_cell.angle_beta   90.00
_cell.angle_gamma   90.00
#
_symmetry.space_group_name_H-M   'P 1'
#
loop_
_entity.id
_entity.type
_entity.pdbx_description
1 polymer ?
#
loop_
_entity_poly.entity_id
_entity_poly.type
_entity_poly.pdbx_seq_one_letter_code
_entity_poly.pdbx_strand_id
1 'polypeptide(L)'
;MVVVSYGNYIYRWPSKFQLIFWPNTDGTAWYSCKKCRYTRFMGSFEKVPKEKLAELRTMLEGVKLPPQKEVPDKDGSRRPPYLDIPTSDKLVVVEKIERLLGGRDDDDWSHFYRVQGYHFAAEKKQTEADEARKKALAIIERQLLDKSKDGQRKEFLLLAGAMQYFLRDDAKAKASFEQAAKLELANPELNAEQNKNYGDYLTQLIKEYLEILQKGKGPRDQPDANDQ
;
A
#
# COMPACT_ATOMS: atom_id res chain seq x y z
N MET A 1 22.14 4.54 -16.63
CA MET A 1 22.39 3.87 -15.34
C MET A 1 21.82 4.78 -14.29
N VAL A 2 20.69 4.42 -13.67
CA VAL A 2 20.12 5.20 -12.55
C VAL A 2 20.76 4.66 -11.28
N VAL A 3 21.60 5.47 -10.64
CA VAL A 3 22.16 5.13 -9.34
C VAL A 3 21.07 5.45 -8.32
N VAL A 4 20.43 4.42 -7.79
CA VAL A 4 19.53 4.57 -6.65
C VAL A 4 20.38 4.68 -5.40
N SER A 5 20.43 5.87 -4.81
CA SER A 5 21.04 6.07 -3.50
C SER A 5 20.07 5.57 -2.43
N TYR A 6 20.45 4.54 -1.70
CA TYR A 6 19.70 4.08 -0.53
C TYR A 6 20.06 4.95 0.66
N GLY A 7 19.13 5.82 1.05
CA GLY A 7 19.19 6.52 2.31
C GLY A 7 18.55 5.69 3.43
N ASN A 8 18.90 5.96 4.69
CA ASN A 8 18.14 5.45 5.81
C ASN A 8 16.80 6.20 5.89
N TYR A 9 15.71 5.51 5.53
CA TYR A 9 14.37 6.07 5.66
C TYR A 9 13.87 5.83 7.09
N ILE A 10 13.55 6.92 7.78
CA ILE A 10 12.85 6.85 9.06
C ILE A 10 11.37 6.79 8.72
N TYR A 11 10.80 5.59 8.69
CA TYR A 11 9.36 5.42 8.54
C TYR A 11 8.68 5.89 9.81
N ARG A 12 7.93 6.98 9.70
CA ARG A 12 7.11 7.46 10.81
C ARG A 12 5.64 7.22 10.46
N TRP A 13 4.92 8.20 10.14
CA TRP A 13 3.49 8.24 9.97
C TRP A 13 3.13 8.72 8.56
N PRO A 14 2.00 8.38 7.98
CA PRO A 14 1.05 7.30 8.33
C PRO A 14 1.44 5.93 7.76
N SER A 15 2.49 5.86 6.91
CA SER A 15 2.89 4.64 6.18
C SER A 15 3.34 3.52 7.11
N LYS A 16 4.21 3.82 8.09
CA LYS A 16 4.69 2.87 9.11
C LYS A 16 3.53 2.10 9.76
N PHE A 17 2.46 2.80 10.11
CA PHE A 17 1.31 2.24 10.82
C PHE A 17 0.40 1.39 9.93
N GLN A 18 0.55 1.45 8.61
CA GLN A 18 -0.12 0.60 7.65
C GLN A 18 0.79 -0.50 7.11
N LEU A 19 2.01 -0.65 7.66
CA LEU A 19 3.06 -1.54 7.16
C LEU A 19 3.31 -1.33 5.65
N ILE A 20 3.44 -0.07 5.25
CA ILE A 20 3.79 0.32 3.89
C ILE A 20 5.17 0.95 3.94
N PHE A 21 6.09 0.40 3.16
CA PHE A 21 7.49 0.81 3.16
C PHE A 21 7.94 1.27 1.78
N TRP A 22 9.04 2.02 1.75
CA TRP A 22 9.68 2.32 0.48
C TRP A 22 9.97 1.00 -0.28
N PRO A 23 9.79 0.97 -1.61
CA PRO A 23 9.43 2.09 -2.49
C PRO A 23 7.92 2.30 -2.72
N ASN A 24 7.02 1.60 -2.00
CA ASN A 24 5.58 1.74 -2.20
C ASN A 24 5.02 3.08 -1.72
N THR A 25 5.74 3.79 -0.82
CA THR A 25 5.41 5.15 -0.38
C THR A 25 5.81 6.22 -1.41
N ASP A 26 6.67 5.86 -2.37
CA ASP A 26 7.16 6.79 -3.39
C ASP A 26 6.27 6.76 -4.63
N GLY A 27 5.53 7.84 -4.87
CA GLY A 27 4.69 7.99 -6.05
C GLY A 27 5.45 7.92 -7.37
N THR A 28 6.75 8.24 -7.36
CA THR A 28 7.60 8.16 -8.56
C THR A 28 7.97 6.72 -8.93
N ALA A 29 7.77 5.77 -8.02
CA ALA A 29 7.98 4.35 -8.30
C ALA A 29 6.88 3.72 -9.18
N TRP A 30 5.78 4.43 -9.42
CA TRP A 30 4.67 3.99 -10.26
C TRP A 30 4.74 4.68 -11.62
N TYR A 31 5.00 3.92 -12.67
CA TYR A 31 5.14 4.44 -14.03
C TYR A 31 3.89 4.20 -14.86
N SER A 32 3.44 5.23 -15.58
CA SER A 32 2.36 5.13 -16.56
C SER A 32 2.86 5.56 -17.93
N CYS A 33 2.74 4.69 -18.92
CA CYS A 33 3.18 4.97 -20.30
C CYS A 33 2.31 6.07 -20.94
N LYS A 34 2.93 7.12 -21.47
CA LYS A 34 2.23 8.21 -22.17
C LYS A 34 1.41 7.73 -23.37
N LYS A 35 1.90 6.72 -24.07
CA LYS A 35 1.33 6.26 -25.34
C LYS A 35 0.15 5.30 -25.14
N CYS A 36 0.33 4.26 -24.29
CA CYS A 36 -0.65 3.18 -24.16
C CYS A 36 -1.32 3.10 -22.80
N ARG A 37 -0.97 3.98 -21.85
CA ARG A 37 -1.50 3.99 -20.49
C ARG A 37 -1.15 2.78 -19.63
N TYR A 38 -0.34 1.85 -20.14
CA TYR A 38 0.13 0.73 -19.32
C TYR A 38 0.85 1.26 -18.09
N THR A 39 0.41 0.84 -16.92
CA THR A 39 0.86 1.39 -15.64
C THR A 39 1.27 0.26 -14.71
N ARG A 40 2.50 0.29 -14.21
CA ARG A 40 3.03 -0.70 -13.28
C ARG A 40 4.01 -0.06 -12.30
N PHE A 41 4.31 -0.81 -11.26
CA PHE A 41 5.39 -0.50 -10.34
C PHE A 41 6.76 -0.63 -11.03
N MET A 42 7.75 0.14 -10.58
CA MET A 42 9.13 0.02 -11.08
C MET A 42 9.63 -1.41 -10.92
N GLY A 43 10.30 -1.95 -11.96
CA GLY A 43 10.75 -3.34 -11.98
C GLY A 43 9.69 -4.37 -12.36
N SER A 44 8.40 -3.99 -12.44
CA SER A 44 7.31 -4.90 -12.79
C SER A 44 6.80 -4.70 -14.23
N PHE A 45 7.55 -3.98 -15.09
CA PHE A 45 7.25 -3.86 -16.53
C PHE A 45 7.66 -5.13 -17.29
N GLU A 46 7.36 -6.27 -16.71
CA GLU A 46 7.64 -7.58 -17.27
C GLU A 46 6.75 -7.89 -18.47
N LYS A 47 7.07 -9.00 -19.12
CA LYS A 47 6.34 -9.45 -20.31
C LYS A 47 4.89 -9.76 -19.95
N VAL A 48 3.97 -9.05 -20.56
CA VAL A 48 2.56 -9.40 -20.51
C VAL A 48 2.36 -10.72 -21.27
N PRO A 49 1.62 -11.69 -20.72
CA PRO A 49 1.27 -12.91 -21.43
C PRO A 49 0.61 -12.60 -22.76
N LYS A 50 1.03 -13.29 -23.83
CA LYS A 50 0.56 -12.99 -25.20
C LYS A 50 -0.95 -13.08 -25.33
N GLU A 51 -1.56 -14.05 -24.67
CA GLU A 51 -2.99 -14.29 -24.62
C GLU A 51 -3.79 -13.16 -23.96
N LYS A 52 -3.15 -12.36 -23.10
CA LYS A 52 -3.77 -11.21 -22.40
C LYS A 52 -3.60 -9.87 -23.15
N LEU A 53 -2.76 -9.81 -24.17
CA LEU A 53 -2.41 -8.54 -24.83
C LEU A 53 -3.62 -7.85 -25.49
N ALA A 54 -4.50 -8.61 -26.15
CA ALA A 54 -5.67 -8.05 -26.83
C ALA A 54 -6.66 -7.44 -25.82
N GLU A 55 -6.99 -8.18 -24.77
CA GLU A 55 -7.88 -7.76 -23.69
C GLU A 55 -7.31 -6.54 -22.96
N LEU A 56 -6.00 -6.56 -22.67
CA LEU A 56 -5.30 -5.45 -22.03
C LEU A 56 -5.33 -4.17 -22.88
N ARG A 57 -5.13 -4.28 -24.20
CA ARG A 57 -5.22 -3.12 -25.09
C ARG A 57 -6.61 -2.51 -25.08
N THR A 58 -7.64 -3.32 -25.24
CA THR A 58 -9.04 -2.86 -25.18
C THR A 58 -9.36 -2.16 -23.86
N MET A 59 -8.94 -2.76 -22.75
CA MET A 59 -9.13 -2.16 -21.42
C MET A 59 -8.42 -0.80 -21.31
N LEU A 60 -7.17 -0.70 -21.79
CA LEU A 60 -6.37 0.53 -21.70
C LEU A 60 -6.87 1.65 -22.63
N GLU A 61 -7.49 1.34 -23.76
CA GLU A 61 -8.15 2.34 -24.62
C GLU A 61 -9.28 3.09 -23.89
N GLY A 62 -9.97 2.41 -22.98
CA GLY A 62 -11.00 3.00 -22.13
C GLY A 62 -10.47 3.79 -20.93
N VAL A 63 -9.17 3.79 -20.66
CA VAL A 63 -8.59 4.50 -19.50
C VAL A 63 -8.46 5.99 -19.78
N LYS A 64 -9.21 6.77 -19.04
CA LYS A 64 -9.10 8.24 -19.03
C LYS A 64 -8.19 8.63 -17.85
N LEU A 65 -7.01 9.12 -18.16
CA LEU A 65 -6.09 9.73 -17.18
C LEU A 65 -6.14 11.25 -17.32
N PRO A 66 -5.92 11.99 -16.23
CA PRO A 66 -5.84 13.44 -16.31
C PRO A 66 -4.71 13.85 -17.29
N PRO A 67 -4.84 15.01 -17.94
CA PRO A 67 -3.80 15.51 -18.81
C PRO A 67 -2.53 15.75 -18.01
N GLN A 68 -1.39 15.38 -18.60
CA GLN A 68 -0.10 15.67 -18.02
C GLN A 68 0.11 17.17 -17.97
N LYS A 69 0.55 17.69 -16.82
CA LYS A 69 1.04 19.05 -16.73
C LYS A 69 2.27 19.19 -17.63
N GLU A 70 2.29 20.16 -18.54
CA GLU A 70 3.48 20.48 -19.31
C GLU A 70 4.52 21.08 -18.35
N VAL A 71 5.57 20.33 -18.07
CA VAL A 71 6.75 20.87 -17.40
C VAL A 71 7.66 21.39 -18.51
N PRO A 72 8.03 22.69 -18.51
CA PRO A 72 8.96 23.22 -19.50
C PRO A 72 10.29 22.46 -19.42
N ASP A 73 10.78 21.99 -20.56
CA ASP A 73 12.14 21.44 -20.65
C ASP A 73 13.15 22.55 -20.29
N LYS A 74 13.69 22.51 -19.07
CA LYS A 74 14.70 23.48 -18.65
C LYS A 74 16.05 23.27 -19.33
N ASP A 75 16.33 22.07 -19.85
CA ASP A 75 17.68 21.69 -20.30
C ASP A 75 17.73 20.98 -21.66
N GLY A 76 16.70 21.06 -22.50
CA GLY A 76 16.68 20.35 -23.79
C GLY A 76 16.67 18.82 -23.65
N SER A 77 16.44 18.29 -22.46
CA SER A 77 16.35 16.88 -22.19
C SER A 77 15.08 16.29 -22.81
N ARG A 78 15.18 15.07 -23.33
CA ARG A 78 14.01 14.36 -23.87
C ARG A 78 12.95 14.21 -22.77
N ARG A 79 11.72 14.66 -23.04
CA ARG A 79 10.57 14.48 -22.13
C ARG A 79 10.49 12.98 -21.75
N PRO A 80 10.37 12.66 -20.45
CA PRO A 80 10.27 11.28 -20.02
C PRO A 80 9.09 10.59 -20.72
N PRO A 81 9.20 9.32 -21.09
CA PRO A 81 8.15 8.57 -21.77
C PRO A 81 6.94 8.29 -20.87
N TYR A 82 7.02 8.66 -19.60
CA TYR A 82 6.01 8.40 -18.59
C TYR A 82 5.16 9.63 -18.28
N LEU A 83 3.91 9.40 -17.89
CA LEU A 83 2.99 10.44 -17.44
C LEU A 83 3.35 10.87 -16.01
N ASP A 84 3.44 12.17 -15.83
CA ASP A 84 3.49 12.79 -14.49
C ASP A 84 2.07 13.16 -14.06
N ILE A 85 1.41 12.22 -13.41
CA ILE A 85 0.03 12.31 -12.94
C ILE A 85 -0.03 11.85 -11.49
N PRO A 86 -1.10 12.19 -10.73
CA PRO A 86 -1.29 11.73 -9.36
C PRO A 86 -1.10 10.22 -9.22
N THR A 87 -0.44 9.80 -8.15
CA THR A 87 -0.17 8.38 -7.92
C THR A 87 -1.44 7.58 -7.72
N SER A 88 -2.44 8.16 -7.08
CA SER A 88 -3.76 7.54 -6.93
C SER A 88 -4.40 7.19 -8.27
N ASP A 89 -4.28 8.06 -9.27
CA ASP A 89 -4.82 7.82 -10.62
C ASP A 89 -4.07 6.68 -11.31
N LYS A 90 -2.73 6.60 -11.12
CA LYS A 90 -1.92 5.46 -11.57
C LYS A 90 -2.38 4.16 -10.92
N LEU A 91 -2.63 4.16 -9.61
CA LEU A 91 -3.03 2.98 -8.85
C LEU A 91 -4.42 2.45 -9.25
N VAL A 92 -5.35 3.31 -9.65
CA VAL A 92 -6.64 2.88 -10.23
C VAL A 92 -6.43 2.07 -11.52
N VAL A 93 -5.48 2.48 -12.35
CA VAL A 93 -5.15 1.73 -13.58
C VAL A 93 -4.42 0.44 -13.25
N VAL A 94 -3.50 0.46 -12.28
CA VAL A 94 -2.79 -0.73 -11.81
C VAL A 94 -3.79 -1.78 -11.31
N GLU A 95 -4.79 -1.41 -10.50
CA GLU A 95 -5.81 -2.37 -10.02
C GLU A 95 -6.48 -3.10 -11.19
N LYS A 96 -6.88 -2.37 -12.24
CA LYS A 96 -7.51 -2.97 -13.42
C LYS A 96 -6.57 -3.92 -14.16
N ILE A 97 -5.31 -3.53 -14.32
CA ILE A 97 -4.28 -4.34 -14.98
C ILE A 97 -4.04 -5.63 -14.19
N GLU A 98 -3.83 -5.51 -12.86
CA GLU A 98 -3.55 -6.67 -12.00
C GLU A 98 -4.74 -7.66 -11.96
N ARG A 99 -5.98 -7.14 -11.92
CA ARG A 99 -7.17 -8.00 -11.99
C ARG A 99 -7.27 -8.75 -13.32
N LEU A 100 -6.93 -8.11 -14.42
CA LEU A 100 -6.95 -8.72 -15.75
C LEU A 100 -5.83 -9.75 -15.91
N LEU A 101 -4.63 -9.45 -15.44
CA LEU A 101 -3.49 -10.35 -15.54
C LEU A 101 -3.60 -11.54 -14.57
N GLY A 102 -4.19 -11.32 -13.40
CA GLY A 102 -4.30 -12.33 -12.33
C GLY A 102 -2.98 -12.55 -11.60
N GLY A 103 -2.94 -13.58 -10.76
CA GLY A 103 -1.71 -14.04 -10.08
C GLY A 103 -1.45 -13.39 -8.72
N ARG A 104 -2.24 -12.43 -8.27
CA ARG A 104 -2.17 -11.88 -6.90
C ARG A 104 -3.01 -12.71 -5.95
N ASP A 105 -2.43 -13.05 -4.83
CA ASP A 105 -3.12 -13.67 -3.70
C ASP A 105 -3.75 -12.62 -2.75
N ASP A 106 -4.31 -13.08 -1.64
CA ASP A 106 -4.93 -12.22 -0.63
C ASP A 106 -3.90 -11.31 0.07
N ASP A 107 -2.67 -11.76 0.29
CA ASP A 107 -1.62 -10.95 0.91
C ASP A 107 -1.24 -9.80 -0.01
N ASP A 108 -1.04 -10.09 -1.30
CA ASP A 108 -0.76 -9.10 -2.35
C ASP A 108 -1.88 -8.06 -2.47
N TRP A 109 -3.15 -8.50 -2.49
CA TRP A 109 -4.29 -7.59 -2.60
C TRP A 109 -4.49 -6.75 -1.35
N SER A 110 -4.32 -7.33 -0.16
CA SER A 110 -4.37 -6.58 1.11
C SER A 110 -3.29 -5.49 1.13
N HIS A 111 -2.06 -5.84 0.75
CA HIS A 111 -0.97 -4.87 0.66
C HIS A 111 -1.28 -3.77 -0.38
N PHE A 112 -1.72 -4.14 -1.57
CA PHE A 112 -2.05 -3.21 -2.64
C PHE A 112 -3.12 -2.19 -2.21
N TYR A 113 -4.19 -2.62 -1.55
CA TYR A 113 -5.24 -1.72 -1.08
C TYR A 113 -4.80 -0.81 0.07
N ARG A 114 -3.88 -1.25 0.93
CA ARG A 114 -3.25 -0.39 1.93
C ARG A 114 -2.43 0.71 1.26
N VAL A 115 -1.61 0.36 0.27
CA VAL A 115 -0.84 1.32 -0.54
C VAL A 115 -1.77 2.30 -1.27
N GLN A 116 -2.84 1.80 -1.87
CA GLN A 116 -3.83 2.63 -2.57
C GLN A 116 -4.50 3.61 -1.60
N GLY A 117 -4.94 3.14 -0.41
CA GLY A 117 -5.52 3.97 0.63
C GLY A 117 -4.56 5.05 1.15
N TYR A 118 -3.27 4.72 1.29
CA TYR A 118 -2.23 5.66 1.67
C TYR A 118 -2.09 6.80 0.64
N HIS A 119 -1.93 6.48 -0.64
CA HIS A 119 -1.76 7.50 -1.68
C HIS A 119 -3.03 8.33 -1.92
N PHE A 120 -4.22 7.74 -1.84
CA PHE A 120 -5.46 8.51 -1.88
C PHE A 120 -5.55 9.53 -0.74
N ALA A 121 -5.21 9.10 0.48
CA ALA A 121 -5.23 10.00 1.64
C ALA A 121 -4.19 11.12 1.52
N ALA A 122 -2.98 10.82 1.06
CA ALA A 122 -1.93 11.81 0.81
C ALA A 122 -2.37 12.87 -0.22
N GLU A 123 -3.19 12.48 -1.19
CA GLU A 123 -3.78 13.36 -2.20
C GLU A 123 -5.13 13.95 -1.79
N LYS A 124 -5.54 13.83 -0.52
CA LYS A 124 -6.79 14.35 0.05
C LYS A 124 -8.07 13.76 -0.57
N LYS A 125 -8.00 12.59 -1.15
CA LYS A 125 -9.11 11.80 -1.68
C LYS A 125 -9.60 10.82 -0.59
N GLN A 126 -10.21 11.37 0.47
CA GLN A 126 -10.53 10.60 1.69
C GLN A 126 -11.55 9.49 1.45
N THR A 127 -12.57 9.74 0.63
CA THR A 127 -13.59 8.72 0.32
C THR A 127 -12.98 7.51 -0.36
N GLU A 128 -12.13 7.73 -1.36
CA GLU A 128 -11.44 6.68 -2.09
C GLU A 128 -10.41 5.95 -1.19
N ALA A 129 -9.74 6.69 -0.30
CA ALA A 129 -8.84 6.12 0.69
C ALA A 129 -9.59 5.16 1.63
N ASP A 130 -10.77 5.56 2.10
CA ASP A 130 -11.59 4.74 2.99
C ASP A 130 -12.12 3.49 2.26
N GLU A 131 -12.54 3.61 1.00
CA GLU A 131 -12.97 2.46 0.21
C GLU A 131 -11.82 1.45 -0.03
N ALA A 132 -10.60 1.93 -0.30
CA ALA A 132 -9.44 1.07 -0.43
C ALA A 132 -9.12 0.35 0.90
N ARG A 133 -9.16 1.06 2.03
CA ARG A 133 -8.95 0.48 3.36
C ARG A 133 -10.02 -0.54 3.74
N LYS A 134 -11.29 -0.33 3.38
CA LYS A 134 -12.37 -1.32 3.56
C LYS A 134 -12.09 -2.60 2.77
N LYS A 135 -11.61 -2.48 1.53
CA LYS A 135 -11.20 -3.64 0.73
C LYS A 135 -10.04 -4.40 1.39
N ALA A 136 -9.02 -3.68 1.88
CA ALA A 136 -7.92 -4.30 2.62
C ALA A 136 -8.43 -5.01 3.88
N LEU A 137 -9.27 -4.35 4.68
CA LEU A 137 -9.84 -4.89 5.92
C LEU A 137 -10.63 -6.18 5.65
N ALA A 138 -11.49 -6.20 4.64
CA ALA A 138 -12.28 -7.37 4.29
C ALA A 138 -11.41 -8.58 3.93
N ILE A 139 -10.27 -8.36 3.28
CA ILE A 139 -9.31 -9.43 2.98
C ILE A 139 -8.64 -9.91 4.28
N ILE A 140 -8.17 -8.99 5.12
CA ILE A 140 -7.51 -9.30 6.39
C ILE A 140 -8.45 -10.08 7.32
N GLU A 141 -9.73 -9.67 7.41
CA GLU A 141 -10.74 -10.38 8.20
C GLU A 141 -10.98 -11.80 7.69
N ARG A 142 -10.95 -12.02 6.38
CA ARG A 142 -11.03 -13.38 5.79
C ARG A 142 -9.78 -14.20 6.15
N GLN A 143 -8.59 -13.62 6.10
CA GLN A 143 -7.35 -14.28 6.50
C GLN A 143 -7.33 -14.65 8.00
N LEU A 144 -7.94 -13.84 8.85
CA LEU A 144 -8.11 -14.14 10.28
C LEU A 144 -9.03 -15.35 10.55
N LEU A 145 -9.86 -15.76 9.58
CA LEU A 145 -10.69 -16.98 9.66
C LEU A 145 -9.95 -18.22 9.15
N ASP A 146 -8.85 -18.05 8.44
CA ASP A 146 -8.06 -19.14 7.89
C ASP A 146 -7.08 -19.69 8.94
N LYS A 147 -7.38 -20.89 9.46
CA LYS A 147 -6.54 -21.57 10.45
C LYS A 147 -5.13 -21.89 9.96
N SER A 148 -4.92 -22.03 8.66
CA SER A 148 -3.58 -22.27 8.12
C SER A 148 -2.65 -21.07 8.32
N LYS A 149 -3.21 -19.88 8.58
CA LYS A 149 -2.51 -18.62 8.81
C LYS A 149 -2.43 -18.21 10.30
N ASP A 150 -2.74 -19.11 11.22
CA ASP A 150 -2.74 -18.80 12.67
C ASP A 150 -1.37 -18.29 13.16
N GLY A 151 -0.26 -18.75 12.58
CA GLY A 151 1.08 -18.25 12.90
C GLY A 151 1.32 -16.78 12.55
N GLN A 152 0.55 -16.22 11.63
CA GLN A 152 0.60 -14.80 11.21
C GLN A 152 -0.48 -13.95 11.87
N ARG A 153 -1.30 -14.53 12.73
CA ARG A 153 -2.49 -13.91 13.33
C ARG A 153 -2.20 -12.58 14.04
N LYS A 154 -1.04 -12.46 14.69
CA LYS A 154 -0.60 -11.20 15.33
C LYS A 154 -0.51 -10.06 14.33
N GLU A 155 0.08 -10.30 13.17
CA GLU A 155 0.21 -9.31 12.11
C GLU A 155 -1.14 -8.95 11.50
N PHE A 156 -1.98 -9.94 11.20
CA PHE A 156 -3.31 -9.67 10.66
C PHE A 156 -4.20 -8.88 11.62
N LEU A 157 -4.13 -9.13 12.93
CA LEU A 157 -4.86 -8.34 13.93
C LEU A 157 -4.32 -6.91 14.02
N LEU A 158 -2.99 -6.72 13.94
CA LEU A 158 -2.41 -5.37 13.85
C LEU A 158 -2.91 -4.65 12.59
N LEU A 159 -2.88 -5.29 11.43
CA LEU A 159 -3.34 -4.71 10.18
C LEU A 159 -4.84 -4.41 10.18
N ALA A 160 -5.66 -5.29 10.74
CA ALA A 160 -7.10 -5.04 10.93
C ALA A 160 -7.33 -3.82 11.82
N GLY A 161 -6.65 -3.77 12.96
CA GLY A 161 -6.69 -2.60 13.86
C GLY A 161 -6.24 -1.32 13.19
N ALA A 162 -5.19 -1.38 12.37
CA ALA A 162 -4.71 -0.24 11.59
C ALA A 162 -5.78 0.25 10.61
N MET A 163 -6.39 -0.63 9.82
CA MET A 163 -7.45 -0.25 8.89
C MET A 163 -8.65 0.34 9.62
N GLN A 164 -9.10 -0.29 10.72
CA GLN A 164 -10.20 0.20 11.56
C GLN A 164 -9.87 1.60 12.13
N TYR A 165 -8.65 1.83 12.60
CA TYR A 165 -8.19 3.15 13.08
C TYR A 165 -8.28 4.23 11.99
N PHE A 166 -7.77 3.97 10.80
CA PHE A 166 -7.84 4.92 9.69
C PHE A 166 -9.28 5.12 9.18
N LEU A 167 -10.15 4.13 9.35
CA LEU A 167 -11.60 4.21 9.10
C LEU A 167 -12.39 4.85 10.25
N ARG A 168 -11.72 5.33 11.33
CA ARG A 168 -12.31 5.98 12.50
C ARG A 168 -13.21 5.07 13.35
N ASP A 169 -13.02 3.75 13.28
CA ASP A 169 -13.66 2.77 14.19
C ASP A 169 -12.69 2.45 15.34
N ASP A 170 -12.52 3.42 16.25
CA ASP A 170 -11.53 3.34 17.33
C ASP A 170 -11.81 2.20 18.32
N ALA A 171 -13.07 1.86 18.51
CA ALA A 171 -13.46 0.77 19.40
C ALA A 171 -12.98 -0.59 18.86
N LYS A 172 -13.22 -0.86 17.56
CA LYS A 172 -12.74 -2.09 16.93
C LYS A 172 -11.22 -2.08 16.80
N ALA A 173 -10.62 -0.96 16.44
CA ALA A 173 -9.17 -0.83 16.35
C ALA A 173 -8.51 -1.21 17.68
N LYS A 174 -8.99 -0.66 18.79
CA LYS A 174 -8.50 -0.98 20.14
C LYS A 174 -8.61 -2.47 20.43
N ALA A 175 -9.78 -3.07 20.19
CA ALA A 175 -10.01 -4.50 20.43
C ALA A 175 -9.05 -5.37 19.62
N SER A 176 -8.80 -5.03 18.34
CA SER A 176 -7.87 -5.74 17.48
C SER A 176 -6.43 -5.64 17.99
N PHE A 177 -5.98 -4.45 18.41
CA PHE A 177 -4.64 -4.26 18.97
C PHE A 177 -4.46 -4.97 20.32
N GLU A 178 -5.46 -4.94 21.22
CA GLU A 178 -5.42 -5.66 22.49
C GLU A 178 -5.37 -7.19 22.30
N GLN A 179 -6.02 -7.71 21.25
CA GLN A 179 -5.90 -9.12 20.87
C GLN A 179 -4.52 -9.43 20.31
N ALA A 180 -4.01 -8.60 19.39
CA ALA A 180 -2.69 -8.77 18.79
C ALA A 180 -1.56 -8.74 19.85
N ALA A 181 -1.70 -7.90 20.88
CA ALA A 181 -0.73 -7.78 21.96
C ALA A 181 -0.54 -9.07 22.78
N LYS A 182 -1.54 -9.96 22.79
CA LYS A 182 -1.51 -11.23 23.54
C LYS A 182 -0.89 -12.39 22.76
N LEU A 183 -0.60 -12.18 21.48
CA LEU A 183 -0.10 -13.22 20.60
C LEU A 183 1.41 -13.09 20.37
N GLU A 184 2.04 -14.21 20.12
CA GLU A 184 3.37 -14.27 19.52
C GLU A 184 3.26 -14.45 18.01
N LEU A 185 4.26 -13.98 17.28
CA LEU A 185 4.39 -14.24 15.86
C LEU A 185 5.08 -15.60 15.66
N ALA A 186 4.47 -16.46 14.87
CA ALA A 186 5.00 -17.78 14.54
C ALA A 186 4.82 -18.09 13.04
N ASN A 187 5.18 -17.10 12.20
CA ASN A 187 5.08 -17.24 10.75
C ASN A 187 5.99 -18.37 10.25
N PRO A 188 5.45 -19.43 9.63
CA PRO A 188 6.22 -20.59 9.19
C PRO A 188 7.23 -20.28 8.07
N GLU A 189 7.05 -19.15 7.36
CA GLU A 189 7.97 -18.70 6.30
C GLU A 189 9.23 -18.01 6.88
N LEU A 190 9.24 -17.70 8.18
CA LEU A 190 10.34 -17.04 8.87
C LEU A 190 11.06 -18.01 9.80
N ASN A 191 12.38 -17.85 9.93
CA ASN A 191 13.13 -18.56 10.96
C ASN A 191 12.85 -17.99 12.37
N ALA A 192 13.36 -18.63 13.42
CA ALA A 192 13.08 -18.24 14.80
C ALA A 192 13.54 -16.81 15.13
N GLU A 193 14.73 -16.40 14.64
CA GLU A 193 15.27 -15.07 14.85
C GLU A 193 14.45 -14.00 14.11
N GLN A 194 14.05 -14.27 12.86
CA GLN A 194 13.19 -13.39 12.08
C GLN A 194 11.81 -13.24 12.74
N ASN A 195 11.19 -14.35 13.18
CA ASN A 195 9.92 -14.29 13.91
C ASN A 195 10.02 -13.43 15.17
N LYS A 196 11.11 -13.61 15.95
CA LYS A 196 11.35 -12.81 17.14
C LYS A 196 11.48 -11.33 16.80
N ASN A 197 12.38 -10.97 15.89
CA ASN A 197 12.68 -9.57 15.56
C ASN A 197 11.46 -8.87 14.95
N TYR A 198 10.74 -9.54 14.05
CA TYR A 198 9.52 -8.98 13.47
C TYR A 198 8.38 -8.95 14.48
N GLY A 199 8.23 -9.95 15.33
CA GLY A 199 7.26 -9.96 16.42
C GLY A 199 7.47 -8.82 17.44
N ASP A 200 8.73 -8.52 17.78
CA ASP A 200 9.10 -7.40 18.65
C ASP A 200 8.72 -6.05 17.98
N TYR A 201 9.00 -5.90 16.68
CA TYR A 201 8.60 -4.72 15.90
C TYR A 201 7.07 -4.52 15.89
N LEU A 202 6.30 -5.59 15.61
CA LEU A 202 4.85 -5.54 15.65
C LEU A 202 4.33 -5.15 17.06
N THR A 203 4.96 -5.69 18.10
CA THR A 203 4.61 -5.38 19.49
C THR A 203 4.83 -3.89 19.80
N GLN A 204 5.91 -3.32 19.31
CA GLN A 204 6.18 -1.89 19.45
C GLN A 204 5.12 -1.04 18.75
N LEU A 205 4.74 -1.39 17.52
CA LEU A 205 3.68 -0.70 16.79
C LEU A 205 2.33 -0.78 17.51
N ILE A 206 1.98 -1.94 18.05
CA ILE A 206 0.73 -2.12 18.81
C ILE A 206 0.71 -1.18 20.01
N LYS A 207 1.81 -1.06 20.77
CA LYS A 207 1.91 -0.13 21.90
C LYS A 207 1.72 1.31 21.45
N GLU A 208 2.39 1.73 20.37
CA GLU A 208 2.26 3.06 19.82
C GLU A 208 0.79 3.37 19.43
N TYR A 209 0.10 2.43 18.80
CA TYR A 209 -1.33 2.58 18.47
C TYR A 209 -2.22 2.72 19.68
N LEU A 210 -2.02 1.88 20.69
CA LEU A 210 -2.82 1.95 21.93
C LEU A 210 -2.61 3.28 22.66
N GLU A 211 -1.37 3.81 22.68
CA GLU A 211 -1.09 5.15 23.21
C GLU A 211 -1.78 6.25 22.41
N ILE A 212 -1.78 6.14 21.08
CA ILE A 212 -2.44 7.09 20.16
C ILE A 212 -3.95 7.14 20.44
N LEU A 213 -4.57 5.97 20.54
CA LEU A 213 -6.00 5.88 20.84
C LEU A 213 -6.36 6.49 22.21
N GLN A 214 -5.46 6.38 23.19
CA GLN A 214 -5.63 7.04 24.50
C GLN A 214 -5.48 8.55 24.42
N LYS A 215 -4.53 9.05 23.63
CA LYS A 215 -4.26 10.49 23.48
C LYS A 215 -5.23 11.21 22.54
N GLY A 216 -5.97 10.48 21.71
CA GLY A 216 -6.95 11.01 20.76
C GLY A 216 -6.36 11.77 19.57
N LYS A 217 -5.03 11.76 19.43
CA LYS A 217 -4.30 12.41 18.31
C LYS A 217 -3.33 11.42 17.68
N GLY A 218 -3.32 11.35 16.37
CA GLY A 218 -2.47 10.38 15.69
C GLY A 218 -2.37 10.58 14.17
N PRO A 219 -1.77 9.62 13.47
CA PRO A 219 -1.36 9.75 12.06
C PRO A 219 -2.51 10.01 11.07
N ARG A 220 -3.72 9.61 11.39
CA ARG A 220 -4.88 9.91 10.53
C ARG A 220 -5.28 11.39 10.51
N ASP A 221 -4.82 12.16 11.51
CA ASP A 221 -5.21 13.56 11.71
C ASP A 221 -4.07 14.53 11.34
N GLN A 222 -2.87 14.03 11.14
CA GLN A 222 -1.69 14.81 10.78
C GLN A 222 -0.93 14.09 9.67
N PRO A 223 -1.03 14.53 8.41
CA PRO A 223 -0.18 14.00 7.35
C PRO A 223 1.29 14.24 7.72
N ASP A 224 2.10 13.22 7.68
CA ASP A 224 3.53 13.34 7.95
C ASP A 224 4.21 14.12 6.83
N ALA A 225 4.86 15.21 7.19
CA ALA A 225 5.66 16.00 6.24
C ALA A 225 6.85 15.21 5.65
N ASN A 226 7.19 14.06 6.23
CA ASN A 226 8.29 13.21 5.79
C ASN A 226 7.86 12.08 4.82
N ASP A 227 6.56 11.92 4.58
CA ASP A 227 6.03 10.98 3.57
C ASP A 227 5.82 11.65 2.18
N GLN A 228 6.34 12.89 2.00
CA GLN A 228 6.27 13.66 0.75
C GLN A 228 7.54 13.52 -0.07
#